data_ecf666a91516ec1bfb79c73dc4a3fb7d
#
_entry.id   ecf666a91516ec1bfb79c73dc4a3fb7d
#
_cell.length_a   1.000
_cell.length_b   1.000
_cell.length_c   1.000
_cell.angle_alpha   90.00
_cell.angle_beta   90.00
_cell.angle_gamma   90.00
#
_symmetry.space_group_name_H-M   'P 1'
#
loop_
_entity.id
_entity.type
_entity.pdbx_description
1 polymer ?
#
loop_
_entity_poly.entity_id
_entity_poly.type
_entity_poly.pdbx_seq_one_letter_code
_entity_poly.pdbx_strand_id
1 'polypeptide(L)'
;EWIKEFLTENFDSTGVNWMYLGGDLVLETVDAILNGSVKPVPQESLIRQETELRPAPKIFKETCRIDWNKGVKQIYDFIRGLSPYPAAWTELCVADGTRQVLKIYETEKVFASHEMNIGDIRTDMKTYFQVAVKDGFINVLTLQLAGKKRMNVADFLRGYRTSDNNKVE
;
A
#
# COMPACT_ATOMS: atom_id res chain seq x y z
N GLU A 1 -5.72 9.05 -20.75
CA GLU A 1 -4.31 8.67 -20.88
C GLU A 1 -3.66 8.46 -19.52
N TRP A 2 -3.63 9.45 -18.62
CA TRP A 2 -3.09 9.36 -17.25
C TRP A 2 -3.67 8.21 -16.39
N ILE A 3 -5.00 8.04 -16.38
CA ILE A 3 -5.67 6.95 -15.65
C ILE A 3 -5.28 5.57 -16.21
N LYS A 4 -5.10 5.49 -17.54
CA LYS A 4 -4.68 4.28 -18.23
C LYS A 4 -3.26 3.87 -17.81
N GLU A 5 -2.33 4.81 -17.86
CA GLU A 5 -0.94 4.62 -17.45
C GLU A 5 -0.83 4.19 -15.98
N PHE A 6 -1.57 4.87 -15.11
CA PHE A 6 -1.67 4.58 -13.68
C PHE A 6 -2.16 3.16 -13.37
N LEU A 7 -3.21 2.68 -14.04
CA LEU A 7 -3.76 1.36 -13.80
C LEU A 7 -2.86 0.26 -14.40
N THR A 8 -2.22 0.51 -15.53
CA THR A 8 -1.28 -0.43 -16.14
C THR A 8 -0.06 -0.66 -15.24
N GLU A 9 0.52 0.40 -14.68
CA GLU A 9 1.69 0.31 -13.80
C GLU A 9 1.39 -0.34 -12.44
N ASN A 10 0.19 -0.16 -11.91
CA ASN A 10 -0.14 -0.60 -10.54
C ASN A 10 -0.89 -1.93 -10.44
N PHE A 11 -1.42 -2.47 -11.56
CA PHE A 11 -2.25 -3.68 -11.55
C PHE A 11 -1.73 -4.82 -12.45
N ASP A 12 -0.55 -4.68 -13.01
CA ASP A 12 -0.01 -5.61 -14.02
C ASP A 12 0.44 -6.98 -13.47
N SER A 13 0.33 -7.23 -12.18
CA SER A 13 0.65 -8.56 -11.61
C SER A 13 -0.31 -9.68 -12.06
N THR A 14 -1.44 -9.31 -12.67
CA THR A 14 -2.46 -10.25 -13.16
C THR A 14 -2.69 -10.17 -14.67
N GLY A 15 -2.06 -9.21 -15.39
CA GLY A 15 -2.31 -8.95 -16.81
C GLY A 15 -3.73 -8.45 -17.11
N VAL A 16 -4.54 -8.12 -16.10
CA VAL A 16 -5.92 -7.65 -16.27
C VAL A 16 -6.02 -6.17 -15.99
N ASN A 17 -6.34 -5.40 -17.02
CA ASN A 17 -6.66 -4.00 -16.87
C ASN A 17 -8.15 -3.82 -16.49
N TRP A 18 -8.41 -3.72 -15.20
CA TRP A 18 -9.75 -3.62 -14.63
C TRP A 18 -10.59 -2.44 -15.15
N MET A 19 -9.93 -1.36 -15.58
CA MET A 19 -10.62 -0.20 -16.14
C MET A 19 -11.24 -0.53 -17.50
N TYR A 20 -10.49 -1.18 -18.38
CA TYR A 20 -11.01 -1.56 -19.70
C TYR A 20 -12.07 -2.64 -19.56
N LEU A 21 -11.79 -3.69 -18.78
CA LEU A 21 -12.77 -4.73 -18.51
C LEU A 21 -14.06 -4.15 -17.93
N GLY A 22 -13.96 -3.23 -16.96
CA GLY A 22 -15.11 -2.56 -16.36
C GLY A 22 -15.87 -1.71 -17.37
N GLY A 23 -15.15 -0.98 -18.25
CA GLY A 23 -15.77 -0.21 -19.33
C GLY A 23 -16.53 -1.06 -20.33
N ASP A 24 -15.93 -2.15 -20.79
CA ASP A 24 -16.54 -3.09 -21.73
C ASP A 24 -17.79 -3.73 -21.12
N LEU A 25 -17.72 -4.21 -19.87
CA LEU A 25 -18.87 -4.79 -19.17
C LEU A 25 -20.01 -3.79 -18.98
N VAL A 26 -19.72 -2.51 -18.74
CA VAL A 26 -20.75 -1.46 -18.67
C VAL A 26 -21.45 -1.30 -20.01
N LEU A 27 -20.70 -1.22 -21.12
CA LEU A 27 -21.28 -1.10 -22.47
C LEU A 27 -22.14 -2.31 -22.82
N GLU A 28 -21.65 -3.52 -22.63
CA GLU A 28 -22.42 -4.75 -22.85
C GLU A 28 -23.72 -4.79 -22.03
N THR A 29 -23.62 -4.35 -20.75
CA THR A 29 -24.78 -4.34 -19.85
C THR A 29 -25.82 -3.32 -20.32
N VAL A 30 -25.39 -2.12 -20.72
CA VAL A 30 -26.30 -1.07 -21.23
C VAL A 30 -26.98 -1.54 -22.51
N ASP A 31 -26.22 -2.10 -23.46
CA ASP A 31 -26.78 -2.63 -24.72
C ASP A 31 -27.77 -3.75 -24.45
N ALA A 32 -27.49 -4.66 -23.53
CA ALA A 32 -28.41 -5.74 -23.15
C ALA A 32 -29.68 -5.21 -22.48
N ILE A 33 -29.62 -4.13 -21.69
CA ILE A 33 -30.79 -3.45 -21.11
C ILE A 33 -31.64 -2.84 -22.21
N LEU A 34 -31.02 -2.09 -23.13
CA LEU A 34 -31.71 -1.44 -24.25
C LEU A 34 -32.41 -2.44 -25.19
N ASN A 35 -31.77 -3.56 -25.42
CA ASN A 35 -32.32 -4.64 -26.25
C ASN A 35 -33.30 -5.56 -25.52
N GLY A 36 -33.54 -5.35 -24.22
CA GLY A 36 -34.43 -6.19 -23.42
C GLY A 36 -33.93 -7.62 -23.20
N SER A 37 -32.68 -7.93 -23.44
CA SER A 37 -32.10 -9.27 -23.30
C SER A 37 -31.58 -9.57 -21.88
N VAL A 38 -31.49 -8.58 -21.01
CA VAL A 38 -31.04 -8.73 -19.61
C VAL A 38 -32.01 -9.60 -18.83
N LYS A 39 -31.49 -10.60 -18.15
CA LYS A 39 -32.17 -11.38 -17.14
C LYS A 39 -31.56 -11.14 -15.76
N PRO A 40 -32.16 -10.27 -14.94
CA PRO A 40 -31.66 -10.03 -13.59
C PRO A 40 -31.65 -11.31 -12.77
N VAL A 41 -30.56 -11.54 -12.06
CA VAL A 41 -30.40 -12.67 -11.14
C VAL A 41 -30.29 -12.13 -9.73
N PRO A 42 -31.14 -12.58 -8.77
CA PRO A 42 -31.00 -12.18 -7.38
C PRO A 42 -29.61 -12.56 -6.84
N GLN A 43 -28.93 -11.61 -6.21
CA GLN A 43 -27.56 -11.82 -5.72
C GLN A 43 -27.48 -12.98 -4.72
N GLU A 44 -28.51 -13.16 -3.92
CA GLU A 44 -28.62 -14.24 -2.93
C GLU A 44 -28.56 -15.62 -3.57
N SER A 45 -29.02 -15.76 -4.80
CA SER A 45 -28.99 -17.06 -5.55
C SER A 45 -27.55 -17.42 -5.98
N LEU A 46 -26.61 -16.47 -5.98
CA LEU A 46 -25.23 -16.69 -6.35
C LEU A 46 -24.35 -17.02 -5.14
N ILE A 47 -24.86 -16.84 -3.92
CA ILE A 47 -24.14 -17.13 -2.69
C ILE A 47 -24.16 -18.64 -2.48
N ARG A 48 -22.98 -19.27 -2.52
CA ARG A 48 -22.82 -20.68 -2.14
C ARG A 48 -22.76 -20.75 -0.62
N GLN A 49 -23.47 -21.71 -0.01
CA GLN A 49 -23.57 -21.87 1.45
C GLN A 49 -22.23 -21.98 2.18
N GLU A 50 -21.17 -22.40 1.48
CA GLU A 50 -19.81 -22.56 2.02
C GLU A 50 -18.91 -21.35 1.76
N THR A 51 -19.43 -20.28 1.15
CA THR A 51 -18.62 -19.11 0.80
C THR A 51 -18.71 -18.06 1.91
N GLU A 52 -17.62 -17.85 2.64
CA GLU A 52 -17.48 -16.72 3.53
C GLU A 52 -17.45 -15.41 2.73
N LEU A 53 -18.46 -14.57 2.92
CA LEU A 53 -18.52 -13.26 2.26
C LEU A 53 -17.50 -12.31 2.90
N ARG A 54 -16.61 -11.76 2.10
CA ARG A 54 -15.64 -10.77 2.54
C ARG A 54 -16.20 -9.36 2.34
N PRO A 55 -16.44 -8.60 3.41
CA PRO A 55 -16.91 -7.24 3.28
C PRO A 55 -15.82 -6.36 2.66
N ALA A 56 -16.23 -5.34 1.90
CA ALA A 56 -15.37 -4.28 1.38
C ALA A 56 -15.72 -2.96 2.09
N PRO A 57 -15.28 -2.75 3.33
CA PRO A 57 -15.64 -1.55 4.09
C PRO A 57 -14.96 -0.32 3.49
N LYS A 58 -15.54 0.86 3.79
CA LYS A 58 -14.93 2.13 3.42
C LYS A 58 -13.54 2.26 4.07
N ILE A 59 -12.59 2.73 3.28
CA ILE A 59 -11.22 2.97 3.74
C ILE A 59 -11.17 4.37 4.37
N PHE A 60 -10.78 4.43 5.64
CA PHE A 60 -10.55 5.66 6.39
C PHE A 60 -9.05 5.89 6.56
N LYS A 61 -8.68 7.14 6.93
CA LYS A 61 -7.27 7.48 7.16
C LYS A 61 -6.63 6.58 8.24
N GLU A 62 -7.35 6.32 9.30
CA GLU A 62 -6.91 5.51 10.43
C GLU A 62 -6.60 4.07 10.01
N THR A 63 -7.41 3.51 9.12
CA THR A 63 -7.21 2.14 8.59
C THR A 63 -6.02 2.03 7.66
N CYS A 64 -5.45 3.15 7.20
CA CYS A 64 -4.24 3.20 6.38
C CYS A 64 -2.95 3.30 7.21
N ARG A 65 -3.03 3.33 8.55
CA ARG A 65 -1.85 3.29 9.42
C ARG A 65 -1.20 1.92 9.36
N ILE A 66 0.13 1.91 9.19
CA ILE A 66 0.89 0.66 9.11
C ILE A 66 1.00 0.04 10.50
N ASP A 67 0.63 -1.24 10.60
CA ASP A 67 0.89 -2.05 11.80
C ASP A 67 2.20 -2.83 11.61
N TRP A 68 3.26 -2.32 12.20
CA TRP A 68 4.60 -2.88 12.08
C TRP A 68 4.76 -4.23 12.80
N ASN A 69 3.81 -4.63 13.67
CA ASN A 69 3.82 -5.95 14.32
C ASN A 69 3.45 -7.11 13.38
N LYS A 70 3.19 -6.84 12.12
CA LYS A 70 2.94 -7.86 11.10
C LYS A 70 4.23 -8.34 10.43
N GLY A 71 4.12 -9.43 9.67
CA GLY A 71 5.26 -9.94 8.89
C GLY A 71 5.49 -9.13 7.61
N VAL A 72 6.70 -9.29 7.04
CA VAL A 72 7.17 -8.63 5.81
C VAL A 72 6.15 -8.68 4.69
N LYS A 73 5.59 -9.88 4.41
CA LYS A 73 4.63 -10.04 3.31
C LYS A 73 3.35 -9.23 3.53
N GLN A 74 2.81 -9.25 4.74
CA GLN A 74 1.55 -8.58 5.06
C GLN A 74 1.68 -7.06 4.97
N ILE A 75 2.79 -6.50 5.48
CA ILE A 75 3.05 -5.06 5.43
C ILE A 75 3.32 -4.62 3.99
N TYR A 76 4.11 -5.38 3.23
CA TYR A 76 4.35 -5.11 1.82
C TYR A 76 3.05 -5.07 1.02
N ASP A 77 2.19 -6.10 1.15
CA ASP A 77 0.92 -6.17 0.44
C ASP A 77 -0.03 -5.04 0.86
N PHE A 78 -0.01 -4.64 2.14
CA PHE A 78 -0.79 -3.52 2.65
C PHE A 78 -0.35 -2.18 2.04
N ILE A 79 0.96 -1.90 2.01
CA ILE A 79 1.51 -0.67 1.42
C ILE A 79 1.19 -0.63 -0.07
N ARG A 80 1.46 -1.72 -0.79
CA ARG A 80 1.19 -1.84 -2.22
C ARG A 80 -0.29 -1.63 -2.54
N GLY A 81 -1.19 -2.22 -1.75
CA GLY A 81 -2.65 -2.12 -1.95
C GLY A 81 -3.23 -0.73 -1.71
N LEU A 82 -2.56 0.11 -0.92
CA LEU A 82 -2.98 1.49 -0.64
C LEU A 82 -2.25 2.53 -1.50
N SER A 83 -1.24 2.13 -2.27
CA SER A 83 -0.47 3.03 -3.14
C SER A 83 -1.16 3.21 -4.49
N PRO A 84 -1.15 4.42 -5.03
CA PRO A 84 -0.64 5.67 -4.49
C PRO A 84 -1.67 6.44 -3.65
N TYR A 85 -2.91 6.00 -3.59
CA TYR A 85 -3.99 6.67 -2.86
C TYR A 85 -4.89 5.65 -2.17
N PRO A 86 -5.22 5.86 -0.89
CA PRO A 86 -4.89 6.98 -0.01
C PRO A 86 -3.45 7.00 0.54
N ALA A 87 -2.63 6.02 0.26
CA ALA A 87 -1.30 5.71 0.73
C ALA A 87 -1.26 5.21 2.19
N ALA A 88 -0.43 4.20 2.43
CA ALA A 88 -0.12 3.75 3.78
C ALA A 88 0.73 4.79 4.51
N TRP A 89 0.53 4.95 5.81
CA TRP A 89 1.26 5.93 6.61
C TRP A 89 1.66 5.40 7.97
N THR A 90 2.68 6.04 8.53
CA THR A 90 3.19 5.80 9.88
C THR A 90 3.67 7.12 10.50
N GLU A 91 4.05 7.11 11.76
CA GLU A 91 4.75 8.22 12.41
C GLU A 91 6.24 7.91 12.51
N LEU A 92 7.06 8.79 11.96
CA LEU A 92 8.50 8.77 12.14
C LEU A 92 8.83 9.51 13.42
N CYS A 93 9.34 8.78 14.41
CA CYS A 93 9.78 9.32 15.69
C CYS A 93 11.29 9.55 15.63
N VAL A 94 11.69 10.80 15.78
CA VAL A 94 13.11 11.20 15.81
C VAL A 94 13.57 11.30 17.27
N ALA A 95 14.83 11.06 17.54
CA ALA A 95 15.37 11.00 18.92
C ALA A 95 15.21 12.30 19.74
N ASP A 96 14.97 13.43 19.09
CA ASP A 96 14.61 14.69 19.75
C ASP A 96 13.16 14.75 20.25
N GLY A 97 12.38 13.66 20.05
CA GLY A 97 10.97 13.57 20.39
C GLY A 97 10.02 14.08 19.31
N THR A 98 10.53 14.58 18.19
CA THR A 98 9.70 15.03 17.07
C THR A 98 9.01 13.85 16.41
N ARG A 99 7.70 13.98 16.16
CA ARG A 99 6.89 13.01 15.40
C ARG A 99 6.43 13.64 14.11
N GLN A 100 6.65 12.95 12.99
CA GLN A 100 6.25 13.41 11.67
C GLN A 100 5.53 12.30 10.94
N VAL A 101 4.40 12.64 10.28
CA VAL A 101 3.69 11.69 9.44
C VAL A 101 4.54 11.38 8.21
N LEU A 102 4.77 10.10 8.00
CA LEU A 102 5.49 9.54 6.87
C LEU A 102 4.54 8.66 6.06
N LYS A 103 4.28 9.01 4.80
CA LYS A 103 3.59 8.15 3.85
C LYS A 103 4.61 7.30 3.10
N ILE A 104 4.27 6.03 2.89
CA ILE A 104 5.11 5.06 2.18
C ILE A 104 4.35 4.57 0.95
N TYR A 105 5.01 4.59 -0.21
CA TYR A 105 4.39 4.27 -1.49
C TYR A 105 4.93 2.99 -2.11
N GLU A 106 6.26 2.84 -2.09
CA GLU A 106 6.95 1.71 -2.72
C GLU A 106 7.94 1.11 -1.74
N THR A 107 7.96 -0.21 -1.71
CA THR A 107 8.83 -0.97 -0.79
C THR A 107 9.30 -2.26 -1.43
N GLU A 108 10.31 -2.86 -0.84
CA GLU A 108 10.76 -4.22 -1.13
C GLU A 108 10.74 -5.08 0.12
N LYS A 109 10.58 -6.36 -0.10
CA LYS A 109 10.59 -7.38 0.97
C LYS A 109 12.03 -7.84 1.22
N VAL A 110 12.48 -7.79 2.46
CA VAL A 110 13.76 -8.34 2.89
C VAL A 110 13.51 -9.33 4.02
N PHE A 111 13.54 -10.61 3.72
CA PHE A 111 13.42 -11.67 4.72
C PHE A 111 14.78 -11.94 5.34
N ALA A 112 14.90 -11.72 6.64
CA ALA A 112 16.15 -11.92 7.39
C ALA A 112 15.85 -12.04 8.89
N SER A 113 16.53 -12.93 9.58
CA SER A 113 16.50 -12.94 11.05
C SER A 113 17.28 -11.75 11.60
N HIS A 114 16.75 -11.12 12.64
CA HIS A 114 17.39 -10.00 13.34
C HIS A 114 16.92 -9.94 14.80
N GLU A 115 17.69 -9.21 15.61
CA GLU A 115 17.37 -8.96 17.05
C GLU A 115 16.92 -7.50 17.31
N MET A 116 16.69 -6.73 16.24
CA MET A 116 16.20 -5.35 16.37
C MET A 116 14.75 -5.33 16.85
N ASN A 117 14.37 -4.28 17.58
CA ASN A 117 12.97 -4.10 17.95
C ASN A 117 12.13 -3.78 16.71
N ILE A 118 10.86 -4.18 16.75
CA ILE A 118 9.91 -3.85 15.69
C ILE A 118 9.75 -2.33 15.59
N GLY A 119 9.83 -1.82 14.36
CA GLY A 119 9.78 -0.38 14.09
C GLY A 119 11.14 0.32 14.12
N ASP A 120 12.20 -0.33 14.60
CA ASP A 120 13.55 0.25 14.53
C ASP A 120 14.00 0.44 13.07
N ILE A 121 14.73 1.52 12.83
CA ILE A 121 15.20 1.89 11.50
C ILE A 121 16.65 1.48 11.32
N ARG A 122 16.94 0.74 10.25
CA ARG A 122 18.28 0.43 9.77
C ARG A 122 18.55 1.18 8.47
N THR A 123 19.63 1.95 8.43
CA THR A 123 20.02 2.74 7.25
C THR A 123 21.53 2.95 7.20
N ASP A 124 22.08 3.10 5.99
CA ASP A 124 23.45 3.56 5.76
C ASP A 124 23.54 5.08 5.56
N MET A 125 22.41 5.79 5.71
CA MET A 125 22.26 7.23 5.49
C MET A 125 22.50 7.69 4.04
N LYS A 126 22.53 6.77 3.08
CA LYS A 126 22.82 7.06 1.67
C LYS A 126 21.90 6.33 0.70
N THR A 127 21.74 5.03 0.86
CA THR A 127 21.15 4.17 -0.17
C THR A 127 19.90 3.44 0.25
N TYR A 128 19.76 3.06 1.52
CA TYR A 128 18.61 2.30 1.99
C TYR A 128 18.04 2.80 3.30
N PHE A 129 16.75 2.59 3.46
CA PHE A 129 15.98 2.87 4.67
C PHE A 129 15.09 1.66 4.93
N GLN A 130 15.44 0.87 5.92
CA GLN A 130 14.77 -0.37 6.26
C GLN A 130 14.13 -0.28 7.64
N VAL A 131 12.91 -0.76 7.75
CA VAL A 131 12.18 -0.84 9.01
C VAL A 131 12.12 -2.30 9.45
N ALA A 132 12.55 -2.57 10.67
CA ALA A 132 12.52 -3.89 11.27
C ALA A 132 11.08 -4.35 11.55
N VAL A 133 10.75 -5.55 11.12
CA VAL A 133 9.46 -6.20 11.31
C VAL A 133 9.66 -7.63 11.79
N LYS A 134 8.60 -8.38 12.04
CA LYS A 134 8.62 -9.67 12.75
C LYS A 134 9.57 -10.73 12.15
N ASP A 135 9.70 -10.77 10.82
CA ASP A 135 10.41 -11.82 10.06
C ASP A 135 11.39 -11.22 9.02
N GLY A 136 11.81 -9.97 9.24
CA GLY A 136 12.75 -9.30 8.36
C GLY A 136 12.62 -7.79 8.37
N PHE A 137 12.73 -7.18 7.19
CA PHE A 137 12.68 -5.74 7.02
C PHE A 137 11.78 -5.34 5.84
N ILE A 138 11.17 -4.18 5.96
CA ILE A 138 10.57 -3.48 4.83
C ILE A 138 11.58 -2.44 4.34
N ASN A 139 12.12 -2.63 3.14
CA ASN A 139 12.99 -1.65 2.50
C ASN A 139 12.14 -0.62 1.78
N VAL A 140 12.20 0.63 2.24
CA VAL A 140 11.42 1.74 1.68
C VAL A 140 12.14 2.31 0.46
N LEU A 141 11.44 2.42 -0.68
CA LEU A 141 11.98 2.97 -1.92
C LEU A 141 11.47 4.39 -2.17
N THR A 142 10.18 4.60 -1.96
CA THR A 142 9.52 5.88 -2.23
C THR A 142 8.63 6.26 -1.05
N LEU A 143 8.79 7.49 -0.59
CA LEU A 143 8.13 8.02 0.60
C LEU A 143 7.74 9.49 0.46
N GLN A 144 6.98 10.00 1.43
CA GLN A 144 6.61 11.40 1.55
C GLN A 144 6.48 11.81 3.02
N LEU A 145 7.29 12.76 3.48
CA LEU A 145 7.07 13.43 4.76
C LEU A 145 5.91 14.44 4.67
N ALA A 146 5.25 14.66 5.79
CA ALA A 146 4.24 15.72 5.90
C ALA A 146 4.79 17.06 5.43
N GLY A 147 4.04 17.75 4.55
CA GLY A 147 4.43 19.03 3.98
C GLY A 147 5.53 18.99 2.91
N LYS A 148 6.01 17.81 2.52
CA LYS A 148 7.00 17.64 1.45
C LYS A 148 6.38 16.95 0.22
N LYS A 149 7.10 16.98 -0.91
CA LYS A 149 6.75 16.20 -2.10
C LYS A 149 7.13 14.73 -1.91
N ARG A 150 6.47 13.84 -2.66
CA ARG A 150 6.89 12.45 -2.81
C ARG A 150 8.30 12.41 -3.38
N MET A 151 9.17 11.56 -2.83
CA MET A 151 10.57 11.45 -3.23
C MET A 151 11.09 10.03 -3.04
N ASN A 152 12.16 9.68 -3.73
CA ASN A 152 12.87 8.44 -3.50
C ASN A 152 13.66 8.48 -2.18
N VAL A 153 14.02 7.30 -1.69
CA VAL A 153 14.73 7.16 -0.40
C VAL A 153 16.09 7.86 -0.40
N ALA A 154 16.82 7.85 -1.50
CA ALA A 154 18.14 8.49 -1.56
C ALA A 154 18.05 10.02 -1.42
N ASP A 155 17.03 10.65 -2.02
CA ASP A 155 16.79 12.09 -1.86
C ASP A 155 16.36 12.43 -0.43
N PHE A 156 15.50 11.58 0.17
CA PHE A 156 15.12 11.72 1.57
C PHE A 156 16.35 11.67 2.50
N LEU A 157 17.23 10.69 2.32
CA LEU A 157 18.39 10.46 3.18
C LEU A 157 19.42 11.60 3.10
N ARG A 158 19.50 12.35 1.99
CA ARG A 158 20.38 13.56 1.92
C ARG A 158 20.00 14.64 2.93
N GLY A 159 18.73 14.73 3.28
CA GLY A 159 18.22 15.72 4.25
C GLY A 159 17.89 15.13 5.62
N TYR A 160 17.91 13.82 5.73
CA TYR A 160 17.56 13.11 6.95
C TYR A 160 18.80 12.93 7.84
N ARG A 161 18.69 13.42 9.07
CA ARG A 161 19.71 13.19 10.10
C ARG A 161 19.16 12.23 11.12
N THR A 162 19.72 11.05 11.20
CA THR A 162 19.37 10.09 12.24
C THR A 162 20.22 10.31 13.47
N SER A 163 19.65 10.04 14.62
CA SER A 163 20.33 9.62 15.83
C SER A 163 20.00 8.15 16.08
N ASP A 164 20.77 7.47 16.88
CA ASP A 164 20.72 6.01 17.09
C ASP A 164 19.35 5.44 17.56
N ASN A 165 18.35 6.29 17.77
CA ASN A 165 17.03 5.92 18.31
C ASN A 165 15.84 6.29 17.43
N ASN A 166 16.02 6.44 16.11
CA ASN A 166 14.90 6.71 15.24
C ASN A 166 14.08 5.45 14.98
N LYS A 167 12.77 5.55 15.10
CA LYS A 167 11.83 4.45 14.88
C LYS A 167 10.56 4.94 14.19
N VAL A 168 9.79 4.00 13.67
CA VAL A 168 8.41 4.23 13.21
C VAL A 168 7.41 3.57 14.15
N GLU A 169 6.25 4.22 14.29
CA GLU A 169 5.12 3.74 15.13
C GLU A 169 3.80 3.71 14.35
#